data_5f3839f895cbaf36b3db69423f69d817
#
_entry.id   5f3839f895cbaf36b3db69423f69d817
#
_cell.length_a   1.000
_cell.length_b   1.000
_cell.length_c   1.000
_cell.angle_alpha   90.00
_cell.angle_beta   90.00
_cell.angle_gamma   90.00
#
_symmetry.space_group_name_H-M   'P 1'
#
loop_
_entity.id
_entity.type
_entity.pdbx_description
1 polymer ?
#
loop_
_entity_poly.entity_id
_entity_poly.type
_entity_poly.pdbx_seq_one_letter_code
_entity_poly.pdbx_strand_id
1 'polypeptide(L)'
;MVRKSLKYIFITLLLIIFSIGCSTKETLPEVLPPEKSLKEIILSKGENYDFLNDELYMEYMNNLGYDLVTNKEASPPHFAIGNLDDDTIPELVVFKERDPNNLKDEGALEIYRFNGEKYTLLDSVSMNYDNTNYQLVIGKISAEKTGILLNNSVGAHSGVTYGFVLEDNKLKSIFNENKISLLSIYTSNEIKDIDNDGILEFSIYTVDPETKEANIAEADKMTLWYKWNGKDSGTLVKVEREGFKEEIAHEEIYNKGKKIIEENINEFLKFLADNQSQLTKYENTELLKEYIQKLNELSTDKSLEVNSLFIKYQQGENFDHLFIKYGLDIEKLNSLEYLNREKTLKDEPELKENLIENINLGYKLATSEGMYYYLIDYQKFIDTLGEGLTNEYKDYLKLLALNVDEPFMIDGSLAISAEKLTERILQAESFRLIYPYSELLPTVNEIYMNYINVYFYGDLHDPNYDRSTLRIKDEAIKEFKNAQEKYPYTNFGDIITTFIKALEENNYIVNDDVRNKLKERLN
;
A
#
# COMPACT_ATOMS: atom_id res chain seq x y z
N MET A 1 40.38 22.18 -0.88
CA MET A 1 40.25 21.31 -2.06
C MET A 1 39.55 19.97 -1.72
N VAL A 2 39.79 19.44 -0.53
CA VAL A 2 39.19 18.14 -0.06
C VAL A 2 37.67 18.20 0.11
N ARG A 3 37.07 19.33 0.56
CA ARG A 3 35.62 19.46 0.75
C ARG A 3 34.78 19.40 -0.53
N LYS A 4 35.32 19.69 -1.72
CA LYS A 4 34.59 19.61 -2.99
C LYS A 4 34.61 18.19 -3.57
N SER A 5 35.68 17.43 -3.34
CA SER A 5 35.75 16.05 -3.83
C SER A 5 34.85 15.08 -3.04
N LEU A 6 34.69 15.27 -1.72
CA LEU A 6 33.80 14.45 -0.89
C LEU A 6 32.31 14.63 -1.27
N LYS A 7 31.88 15.87 -1.58
CA LYS A 7 30.51 16.11 -2.09
C LYS A 7 30.22 15.37 -3.40
N TYR A 8 31.21 15.25 -4.26
CA TYR A 8 31.03 14.54 -5.53
C TYR A 8 31.06 13.02 -5.37
N ILE A 9 31.79 12.48 -4.41
CA ILE A 9 31.83 11.03 -4.12
C ILE A 9 30.52 10.58 -3.48
N PHE A 10 29.93 11.35 -2.55
CA PHE A 10 28.64 11.03 -1.92
C PHE A 10 27.47 11.14 -2.90
N ILE A 11 27.46 12.15 -3.77
CA ILE A 11 26.48 12.30 -4.85
C ILE A 11 26.65 11.20 -5.90
N THR A 12 27.89 10.73 -6.14
CA THR A 12 28.16 9.67 -7.12
C THR A 12 27.77 8.29 -6.57
N LEU A 13 27.90 8.04 -5.26
CA LEU A 13 27.46 6.78 -4.63
C LEU A 13 25.92 6.72 -4.53
N LEU A 14 25.25 7.83 -4.19
CA LEU A 14 23.79 7.92 -4.24
C LEU A 14 23.26 7.85 -5.69
N LEU A 15 23.97 8.44 -6.66
CA LEU A 15 23.59 8.42 -8.08
C LEU A 15 23.90 7.07 -8.77
N ILE A 16 24.78 6.24 -8.25
CA ILE A 16 25.01 4.88 -8.77
C ILE A 16 23.86 3.96 -8.39
N ILE A 17 23.15 4.23 -7.29
CA ILE A 17 21.88 3.55 -6.95
C ILE A 17 20.73 4.04 -7.87
N PHE A 18 20.81 5.27 -8.41
CA PHE A 18 19.77 5.86 -9.27
C PHE A 18 20.08 5.92 -10.77
N SER A 19 21.26 5.47 -11.24
CA SER A 19 21.67 5.66 -12.64
C SER A 19 21.60 4.43 -13.54
N ILE A 20 20.74 3.45 -13.22
CA ILE A 20 20.35 2.41 -14.17
C ILE A 20 18.92 2.70 -14.62
N GLY A 21 18.74 3.73 -15.42
CA GLY A 21 17.41 4.05 -15.92
C GLY A 21 17.27 5.39 -16.63
N CYS A 22 18.25 5.80 -17.43
CA CYS A 22 18.02 6.87 -18.41
C CYS A 22 18.21 6.33 -19.82
N SER A 23 17.17 5.73 -20.36
CA SER A 23 17.04 5.43 -21.79
C SER A 23 16.33 6.59 -22.47
N THR A 24 16.96 7.09 -23.48
CA THR A 24 16.47 8.08 -24.45
C THR A 24 15.07 7.71 -24.95
N LYS A 25 14.16 8.70 -24.98
CA LYS A 25 12.90 8.60 -25.72
C LYS A 25 13.17 8.34 -27.20
N GLU A 26 13.20 7.11 -27.61
CA GLU A 26 12.88 6.72 -28.97
C GLU A 26 11.37 6.44 -29.01
N THR A 27 10.67 7.20 -29.81
CA THR A 27 9.28 6.92 -30.21
C THR A 27 9.30 5.63 -31.02
N LEU A 28 8.99 4.52 -30.36
CA LEU A 28 8.70 3.26 -31.04
C LEU A 28 7.37 3.39 -31.80
N PRO A 29 7.22 2.80 -32.99
CA PRO A 29 5.95 2.75 -33.68
C PRO A 29 4.94 1.99 -32.80
N GLU A 30 3.72 2.51 -32.77
CA GLU A 30 2.55 1.93 -32.13
C GLU A 30 2.29 0.52 -32.72
N VAL A 31 2.90 -0.49 -32.11
CA VAL A 31 2.49 -1.86 -32.35
C VAL A 31 1.31 -2.09 -31.41
N LEU A 32 0.11 -2.22 -32.00
CA LEU A 32 -1.07 -2.65 -31.27
C LEU A 32 -0.69 -3.91 -30.48
N PRO A 33 -0.87 -3.94 -29.16
CA PRO A 33 -0.56 -5.11 -28.37
C PRO A 33 -1.40 -6.30 -28.89
N PRO A 34 -0.86 -7.52 -28.90
CA PRO A 34 -1.65 -8.71 -29.22
C PRO A 34 -2.86 -8.74 -28.27
N GLU A 35 -4.02 -9.14 -28.81
CA GLU A 35 -5.25 -9.30 -28.03
C GLU A 35 -4.95 -10.08 -26.75
N LYS A 36 -4.87 -9.39 -25.62
CA LYS A 36 -4.78 -10.03 -24.31
C LYS A 36 -6.08 -10.75 -24.07
N SER A 37 -6.01 -12.03 -23.70
CA SER A 37 -7.21 -12.75 -23.30
C SER A 37 -7.78 -12.10 -22.04
N LEU A 38 -9.10 -12.17 -21.83
CA LEU A 38 -9.73 -11.68 -20.60
C LEU A 38 -9.06 -12.26 -19.33
N LYS A 39 -8.65 -13.52 -19.41
CA LYS A 39 -7.89 -14.19 -18.35
C LYS A 39 -6.58 -13.46 -18.05
N GLU A 40 -5.83 -13.02 -19.06
CA GLU A 40 -4.59 -12.27 -18.88
C GLU A 40 -4.85 -10.88 -18.29
N ILE A 41 -5.96 -10.23 -18.67
CA ILE A 41 -6.35 -8.94 -18.11
C ILE A 41 -6.69 -9.10 -16.62
N ILE A 42 -7.57 -10.04 -16.27
CA ILE A 42 -8.03 -10.27 -14.89
C ILE A 42 -6.87 -10.71 -13.99
N LEU A 43 -6.07 -11.69 -14.40
CA LEU A 43 -4.95 -12.19 -13.61
C LEU A 43 -3.76 -11.23 -13.53
N SER A 44 -3.64 -10.28 -14.49
CA SER A 44 -2.52 -9.34 -14.50
C SER A 44 -2.72 -8.10 -13.63
N LYS A 45 -3.93 -7.80 -13.22
CA LYS A 45 -4.25 -6.46 -12.72
C LYS A 45 -4.73 -6.41 -11.26
N GLY A 46 -4.92 -7.56 -10.61
CA GLY A 46 -5.29 -7.65 -9.19
C GLY A 46 -6.70 -7.16 -8.85
N GLU A 47 -7.10 -7.38 -7.63
CA GLU A 47 -8.48 -7.21 -7.13
C GLU A 47 -9.05 -5.79 -7.23
N ASN A 48 -8.22 -4.77 -7.24
CA ASN A 48 -8.65 -3.37 -7.18
C ASN A 48 -8.22 -2.55 -8.40
N TYR A 49 -7.98 -3.22 -9.53
CA TYR A 49 -7.66 -2.51 -10.75
C TYR A 49 -8.89 -1.76 -11.27
N ASP A 50 -8.68 -0.51 -11.69
CA ASP A 50 -9.74 0.28 -12.32
C ASP A 50 -10.03 -0.25 -13.73
N PHE A 51 -10.80 -1.33 -13.79
CA PHE A 51 -11.25 -1.95 -15.03
C PHE A 51 -12.12 -1.03 -15.89
N LEU A 52 -12.68 0.04 -15.29
CA LEU A 52 -13.46 1.05 -16.01
C LEU A 52 -12.63 1.87 -16.97
N ASN A 53 -11.35 2.01 -16.70
CA ASN A 53 -10.40 2.70 -17.56
C ASN A 53 -9.61 1.74 -18.46
N ASP A 54 -9.88 0.41 -18.41
CA ASP A 54 -9.27 -0.57 -19.30
C ASP A 54 -10.15 -0.75 -20.56
N GLU A 55 -9.70 -0.22 -21.69
CA GLU A 55 -10.44 -0.26 -22.95
C GLU A 55 -10.73 -1.70 -23.41
N LEU A 56 -9.79 -2.62 -23.21
CA LEU A 56 -9.96 -4.04 -23.63
C LEU A 56 -11.01 -4.73 -22.76
N TYR A 57 -11.00 -4.45 -21.46
CA TYR A 57 -12.01 -5.01 -20.55
C TYR A 57 -13.40 -4.47 -20.86
N MET A 58 -13.52 -3.17 -21.09
CA MET A 58 -14.78 -2.53 -21.45
C MET A 58 -15.32 -3.04 -22.80
N GLU A 59 -14.45 -3.21 -23.79
CA GLU A 59 -14.84 -3.80 -25.08
C GLU A 59 -15.35 -5.24 -24.89
N TYR A 60 -14.66 -6.04 -24.07
CA TYR A 60 -15.08 -7.40 -23.77
C TYR A 60 -16.46 -7.45 -23.11
N MET A 61 -16.70 -6.59 -22.10
CA MET A 61 -17.97 -6.54 -21.37
C MET A 61 -19.11 -6.08 -22.28
N ASN A 62 -18.88 -5.10 -23.15
CA ASN A 62 -19.86 -4.66 -24.16
C ASN A 62 -20.20 -5.79 -25.15
N ASN A 63 -19.22 -6.59 -25.55
CA ASN A 63 -19.44 -7.76 -26.41
C ASN A 63 -20.21 -8.89 -25.73
N LEU A 64 -20.24 -8.94 -24.39
CA LEU A 64 -21.11 -9.84 -23.62
C LEU A 64 -22.55 -9.33 -23.51
N GLY A 65 -22.86 -8.15 -24.06
CA GLY A 65 -24.21 -7.56 -24.02
C GLY A 65 -24.48 -6.74 -22.76
N TYR A 66 -23.46 -6.48 -21.94
CA TYR A 66 -23.54 -5.51 -20.87
C TYR A 66 -23.28 -4.13 -21.49
N ASP A 67 -24.29 -3.29 -21.58
CA ASP A 67 -24.12 -1.88 -21.96
C ASP A 67 -23.48 -1.14 -20.77
N LEU A 68 -22.17 -1.27 -20.64
CA LEU A 68 -21.35 -0.60 -19.63
C LEU A 68 -20.92 0.80 -20.10
N VAL A 69 -21.44 1.29 -21.22
CA VAL A 69 -21.21 2.65 -21.69
C VAL A 69 -21.93 3.60 -20.74
N THR A 70 -21.28 3.79 -19.63
CA THR A 70 -21.59 4.89 -18.74
C THR A 70 -21.23 6.18 -19.46
N ASN A 71 -22.17 7.08 -19.52
CA ASN A 71 -21.85 8.48 -19.74
C ASN A 71 -20.98 8.90 -18.54
N LYS A 72 -19.65 8.86 -18.69
CA LYS A 72 -18.65 9.10 -17.62
C LYS A 72 -18.88 10.41 -16.86
N GLU A 73 -19.72 11.30 -17.38
CA GLU A 73 -20.03 12.60 -16.79
C GLU A 73 -21.32 12.61 -15.95
N ALA A 74 -22.18 11.60 -16.04
CA ALA A 74 -23.54 11.69 -15.49
C ALA A 74 -23.99 10.55 -14.56
N SER A 75 -23.30 9.42 -14.52
CA SER A 75 -23.72 8.27 -13.69
C SER A 75 -22.53 7.50 -13.12
N PRO A 76 -22.61 7.02 -11.87
CA PRO A 76 -21.61 6.12 -11.31
C PRO A 76 -21.59 4.80 -12.11
N PRO A 77 -20.51 4.04 -12.03
CA PRO A 77 -20.37 2.78 -12.75
C PRO A 77 -21.41 1.75 -12.27
N HIS A 78 -22.06 1.07 -13.22
CA HIS A 78 -23.05 0.02 -12.97
C HIS A 78 -22.44 -1.30 -12.48
N PHE A 79 -21.13 -1.37 -12.30
CA PHE A 79 -20.44 -2.58 -11.86
C PHE A 79 -19.23 -2.29 -10.99
N ALA A 80 -18.83 -3.31 -10.24
CA ALA A 80 -17.57 -3.35 -9.49
C ALA A 80 -16.93 -4.73 -9.65
N ILE A 81 -15.63 -4.80 -9.52
CA ILE A 81 -14.87 -6.04 -9.54
C ILE A 81 -14.07 -6.13 -8.25
N GLY A 82 -14.07 -7.30 -7.65
CA GLY A 82 -13.31 -7.58 -6.44
C GLY A 82 -13.44 -9.03 -6.03
N ASN A 83 -12.51 -9.47 -5.20
CA ASN A 83 -12.50 -10.82 -4.67
C ASN A 83 -13.46 -10.92 -3.48
N LEU A 84 -14.53 -11.67 -3.65
CA LEU A 84 -15.59 -11.86 -2.65
C LEU A 84 -15.50 -13.20 -1.94
N ASP A 85 -14.63 -14.09 -2.38
CA ASP A 85 -14.35 -15.38 -1.74
C ASP A 85 -12.83 -15.58 -1.52
N ASP A 86 -12.42 -16.79 -1.14
CA ASP A 86 -11.03 -17.09 -0.79
C ASP A 86 -10.16 -17.44 -2.01
N ASP A 87 -10.70 -17.34 -3.22
CA ASP A 87 -9.90 -17.58 -4.44
C ASP A 87 -9.23 -16.29 -4.94
N THR A 88 -8.39 -16.38 -5.97
CA THR A 88 -7.64 -15.24 -6.50
C THR A 88 -8.29 -14.63 -7.75
N ILE A 89 -9.47 -15.11 -8.13
CA ILE A 89 -10.17 -14.65 -9.32
C ILE A 89 -11.31 -13.72 -8.90
N PRO A 90 -11.23 -12.42 -9.22
CA PRO A 90 -12.25 -11.48 -8.76
C PRO A 90 -13.61 -11.75 -9.40
N GLU A 91 -14.66 -11.62 -8.61
CA GLU A 91 -16.03 -11.60 -9.09
C GLU A 91 -16.34 -10.25 -9.73
N LEU A 92 -17.25 -10.29 -10.71
CA LEU A 92 -17.90 -9.14 -11.28
C LEU A 92 -19.27 -8.97 -10.65
N VAL A 93 -19.52 -7.81 -10.07
CA VAL A 93 -20.84 -7.42 -9.53
C VAL A 93 -21.42 -6.34 -10.41
N VAL A 94 -22.65 -6.55 -10.89
CA VAL A 94 -23.37 -5.64 -11.77
C VAL A 94 -24.65 -5.19 -11.09
N PHE A 95 -24.87 -3.89 -11.03
CA PHE A 95 -26.16 -3.33 -10.65
C PHE A 95 -26.98 -3.07 -11.91
N LYS A 96 -28.00 -3.88 -12.12
CA LYS A 96 -28.92 -3.78 -13.25
C LYS A 96 -30.09 -2.91 -12.85
N GLU A 97 -30.23 -1.77 -13.49
CA GLU A 97 -31.37 -0.89 -13.31
C GLU A 97 -32.64 -1.51 -13.84
N ARG A 98 -33.76 -1.12 -13.26
CA ARG A 98 -35.08 -1.46 -13.76
C ARG A 98 -35.31 -0.78 -15.10
N ASP A 99 -35.90 -1.50 -16.07
CA ASP A 99 -36.44 -0.90 -17.30
C ASP A 99 -37.65 0.00 -16.96
N PRO A 100 -37.51 1.33 -17.09
CA PRO A 100 -38.60 2.26 -16.76
C PRO A 100 -39.86 2.06 -17.61
N ASN A 101 -39.73 1.37 -18.75
CA ASN A 101 -40.84 1.07 -19.65
C ASN A 101 -41.53 -0.28 -19.34
N ASN A 102 -40.94 -1.07 -18.44
CA ASN A 102 -41.47 -2.36 -18.04
C ASN A 102 -41.72 -2.41 -16.53
N LEU A 103 -42.97 -2.09 -16.13
CA LEU A 103 -43.36 -2.06 -14.70
C LEU A 103 -43.26 -3.42 -13.98
N LYS A 104 -42.96 -4.50 -14.69
CA LYS A 104 -42.72 -5.84 -14.13
C LYS A 104 -41.26 -6.19 -14.03
N ASP A 105 -40.40 -5.37 -14.59
CA ASP A 105 -38.96 -5.53 -14.44
C ASP A 105 -38.54 -4.97 -13.09
N GLU A 106 -37.87 -5.77 -12.30
CA GLU A 106 -37.25 -5.36 -11.04
C GLU A 106 -35.76 -5.23 -11.31
N GLY A 107 -35.15 -4.12 -10.90
CA GLY A 107 -33.70 -4.02 -10.90
C GLY A 107 -33.06 -5.18 -10.13
N ALA A 108 -31.79 -5.44 -10.36
CA ALA A 108 -31.10 -6.56 -9.71
C ALA A 108 -29.65 -6.22 -9.40
N LEU A 109 -29.15 -6.74 -8.28
CA LEU A 109 -27.71 -6.88 -8.03
C LEU A 109 -27.32 -8.29 -8.47
N GLU A 110 -26.53 -8.39 -9.53
CA GLU A 110 -26.08 -9.65 -10.12
C GLU A 110 -24.61 -9.86 -9.84
N ILE A 111 -24.23 -11.09 -9.49
CA ILE A 111 -22.82 -11.47 -9.31
C ILE A 111 -22.44 -12.53 -10.33
N TYR A 112 -21.28 -12.35 -10.93
CA TYR A 112 -20.73 -13.23 -11.95
C TYR A 112 -19.38 -13.73 -11.53
N ARG A 113 -19.12 -15.02 -11.80
CA ARG A 113 -17.81 -15.66 -11.59
C ARG A 113 -17.16 -16.00 -12.92
N PHE A 114 -15.87 -15.77 -13.03
CA PHE A 114 -15.08 -16.16 -14.18
C PHE A 114 -14.80 -17.66 -14.17
N ASN A 115 -15.17 -18.37 -15.23
CA ASN A 115 -15.02 -19.81 -15.34
C ASN A 115 -13.73 -20.26 -16.09
N GLY A 116 -12.81 -19.35 -16.35
CA GLY A 116 -11.59 -19.58 -17.14
C GLY A 116 -11.71 -19.14 -18.60
N GLU A 117 -12.91 -18.85 -19.10
CA GLU A 117 -13.18 -18.36 -20.45
C GLU A 117 -14.01 -17.08 -20.45
N LYS A 118 -15.04 -17.03 -19.59
CA LYS A 118 -15.97 -15.90 -19.49
C LYS A 118 -16.58 -15.81 -18.11
N TYR A 119 -17.16 -14.66 -17.81
CA TYR A 119 -18.02 -14.49 -16.64
C TYR A 119 -19.37 -15.20 -16.85
N THR A 120 -19.81 -15.92 -15.82
CA THR A 120 -21.11 -16.61 -15.78
C THR A 120 -21.87 -16.18 -14.54
N LEU A 121 -23.17 -15.92 -14.69
CA LEU A 121 -24.04 -15.54 -13.57
C LEU A 121 -23.97 -16.58 -12.46
N LEU A 122 -23.62 -16.14 -11.26
CA LEU A 122 -23.53 -16.97 -10.07
C LEU A 122 -24.80 -16.86 -9.22
N ASP A 123 -25.23 -15.61 -8.95
CA ASP A 123 -26.43 -15.31 -8.18
C ASP A 123 -27.00 -13.93 -8.54
N SER A 124 -28.27 -13.67 -8.14
CA SER A 124 -28.97 -12.42 -8.39
C SER A 124 -29.92 -12.11 -7.24
N VAL A 125 -29.93 -10.88 -6.78
CA VAL A 125 -30.88 -10.37 -5.77
C VAL A 125 -31.71 -9.26 -6.39
N SER A 126 -33.04 -9.40 -6.34
CA SER A 126 -33.96 -8.37 -6.84
C SER A 126 -33.84 -7.09 -6.02
N MET A 127 -33.75 -5.95 -6.70
CA MET A 127 -33.60 -4.63 -6.13
C MET A 127 -34.69 -3.69 -6.65
N ASN A 128 -35.56 -3.29 -5.79
CA ASN A 128 -36.79 -2.55 -6.13
C ASN A 128 -36.56 -1.04 -6.22
N TYR A 129 -35.74 -0.53 -7.20
CA TYR A 129 -35.38 0.89 -7.26
C TYR A 129 -35.41 1.49 -8.65
N ASP A 130 -35.90 2.72 -8.70
CA ASP A 130 -36.13 3.52 -9.91
C ASP A 130 -35.04 4.63 -10.11
N ASN A 131 -33.92 4.61 -9.42
CA ASN A 131 -33.03 5.79 -9.40
C ASN A 131 -31.62 5.49 -9.90
N THR A 132 -31.10 6.43 -10.68
CA THR A 132 -29.79 6.38 -11.34
C THR A 132 -28.62 6.85 -10.46
N ASN A 133 -28.89 7.30 -9.24
CA ASN A 133 -27.86 7.81 -8.34
C ASN A 133 -27.53 6.79 -7.24
N TYR A 134 -26.45 6.03 -7.43
CA TYR A 134 -26.00 4.99 -6.50
C TYR A 134 -24.47 4.96 -6.43
N GLN A 135 -23.96 4.32 -5.39
CA GLN A 135 -22.54 3.99 -5.22
C GLN A 135 -22.42 2.50 -4.94
N LEU A 136 -21.71 1.76 -5.78
CA LEU A 136 -21.43 0.34 -5.64
C LEU A 136 -19.94 0.16 -5.34
N VAL A 137 -19.63 -0.47 -4.20
CA VAL A 137 -18.26 -0.66 -3.74
C VAL A 137 -18.07 -2.11 -3.29
N ILE A 138 -17.00 -2.74 -3.73
CA ILE A 138 -16.48 -3.99 -3.18
C ILE A 138 -15.24 -3.67 -2.35
N GLY A 139 -15.17 -4.19 -1.13
CA GLY A 139 -14.02 -3.98 -0.27
C GLY A 139 -14.16 -4.72 1.05
N LYS A 140 -13.14 -4.62 1.89
CA LYS A 140 -13.21 -5.19 3.24
C LYS A 140 -14.29 -4.49 4.05
N ILE A 141 -15.23 -5.26 4.56
CA ILE A 141 -16.30 -4.81 5.46
C ILE A 141 -16.02 -5.23 6.91
N SER A 142 -15.02 -6.10 7.10
CA SER A 142 -14.41 -6.45 8.38
C SER A 142 -12.97 -6.90 8.17
N ALA A 143 -12.23 -7.14 9.24
CA ALA A 143 -10.85 -7.65 9.16
C ALA A 143 -10.74 -8.99 8.41
N GLU A 144 -11.83 -9.79 8.41
CA GLU A 144 -11.84 -11.17 7.89
C GLU A 144 -12.70 -11.32 6.61
N LYS A 145 -13.53 -10.33 6.26
CA LYS A 145 -14.49 -10.47 5.15
C LYS A 145 -14.46 -9.29 4.19
N THR A 146 -14.42 -9.63 2.91
CA THR A 146 -14.75 -8.73 1.80
C THR A 146 -16.25 -8.83 1.52
N GLY A 147 -16.87 -7.72 1.16
CA GLY A 147 -18.30 -7.67 0.86
C GLY A 147 -18.63 -6.57 -0.15
N ILE A 148 -19.89 -6.48 -0.46
CA ILE A 148 -20.48 -5.49 -1.35
C ILE A 148 -21.27 -4.51 -0.51
N LEU A 149 -20.99 -3.22 -0.63
CA LEU A 149 -21.84 -2.15 -0.13
C LEU A 149 -22.43 -1.39 -1.30
N LEU A 150 -23.74 -1.17 -1.25
CA LEU A 150 -24.48 -0.44 -2.27
C LEU A 150 -25.30 0.66 -1.60
N ASN A 151 -25.02 1.89 -1.94
CA ASN A 151 -25.90 3.02 -1.62
C ASN A 151 -26.80 3.29 -2.80
N ASN A 152 -28.04 3.52 -2.52
CA ASN A 152 -29.00 3.93 -3.55
C ASN A 152 -29.85 5.10 -3.05
N SER A 153 -30.12 6.06 -3.91
CA SER A 153 -31.07 7.13 -3.63
C SER A 153 -32.50 6.60 -3.76
N VAL A 154 -33.34 6.90 -2.78
CA VAL A 154 -34.76 6.53 -2.76
C VAL A 154 -35.58 7.79 -2.87
N GLY A 155 -36.20 8.00 -4.02
CA GLY A 155 -36.90 9.26 -4.30
C GLY A 155 -35.97 10.46 -4.33
N ALA A 156 -36.53 11.67 -4.16
CA ALA A 156 -35.75 12.92 -4.32
C ALA A 156 -34.90 13.30 -3.10
N HIS A 157 -35.13 12.68 -1.94
CA HIS A 157 -34.60 13.19 -0.66
C HIS A 157 -34.22 12.10 0.36
N SER A 158 -33.93 10.88 -0.07
CA SER A 158 -33.53 9.82 0.85
C SER A 158 -32.49 8.90 0.19
N GLY A 159 -31.63 8.32 1.00
CA GLY A 159 -30.68 7.30 0.58
C GLY A 159 -30.80 6.04 1.44
N VAL A 160 -30.52 4.89 0.88
CA VAL A 160 -30.50 3.62 1.61
C VAL A 160 -29.22 2.86 1.31
N THR A 161 -28.64 2.22 2.32
CA THR A 161 -27.45 1.38 2.19
C THR A 161 -27.83 -0.10 2.27
N TYR A 162 -27.32 -0.88 1.34
CA TYR A 162 -27.38 -2.33 1.34
C TYR A 162 -25.99 -2.89 1.49
N GLY A 163 -25.90 -4.05 2.12
CA GLY A 163 -24.65 -4.77 2.23
C GLY A 163 -24.87 -6.26 1.98
N PHE A 164 -23.93 -6.88 1.27
CA PHE A 164 -23.97 -8.29 0.94
C PHE A 164 -22.60 -8.92 1.11
N VAL A 165 -22.59 -10.22 1.43
CA VAL A 165 -21.44 -11.10 1.36
C VAL A 165 -21.75 -12.27 0.44
N LEU A 166 -20.71 -12.86 -0.15
CA LEU A 166 -20.83 -14.09 -0.92
C LEU A 166 -20.61 -15.28 0.01
N GLU A 167 -21.63 -16.08 0.26
CA GLU A 167 -21.53 -17.32 1.05
C GLU A 167 -22.27 -18.45 0.34
N ASP A 168 -21.60 -19.58 0.18
CA ASP A 168 -22.15 -20.75 -0.54
C ASP A 168 -22.61 -20.42 -1.97
N ASN A 169 -21.88 -19.56 -2.67
CA ASN A 169 -22.20 -19.03 -4.00
C ASN A 169 -23.53 -18.25 -4.05
N LYS A 170 -23.93 -17.64 -2.96
CA LYS A 170 -25.14 -16.84 -2.81
C LYS A 170 -24.85 -15.50 -2.19
N LEU A 171 -25.50 -14.46 -2.69
CA LEU A 171 -25.51 -13.14 -2.08
C LEU A 171 -26.40 -13.17 -0.82
N LYS A 172 -25.80 -12.92 0.33
CA LYS A 172 -26.51 -12.83 1.61
C LYS A 172 -26.46 -11.41 2.13
N SER A 173 -27.62 -10.83 2.44
CA SER A 173 -27.66 -9.53 3.13
C SER A 173 -27.00 -9.62 4.49
N ILE A 174 -26.16 -8.63 4.79
CA ILE A 174 -25.45 -8.51 6.07
C ILE A 174 -26.18 -7.64 7.08
N PHE A 175 -27.26 -6.96 6.69
CA PHE A 175 -28.01 -6.08 7.55
C PHE A 175 -29.41 -6.60 7.85
N ASN A 176 -29.80 -6.45 9.10
CA ASN A 176 -31.16 -6.69 9.57
C ASN A 176 -31.83 -5.33 9.83
N GLU A 177 -32.79 -4.97 9.02
CA GLU A 177 -33.52 -3.69 9.09
C GLU A 177 -34.20 -3.44 10.46
N ASN A 178 -34.46 -4.49 11.23
CA ASN A 178 -35.00 -4.35 12.59
C ASN A 178 -33.93 -3.93 13.64
N LYS A 179 -32.64 -4.00 13.26
CA LYS A 179 -31.52 -3.71 14.17
C LYS A 179 -30.77 -2.42 13.85
N ILE A 180 -30.87 -1.97 12.61
CA ILE A 180 -30.21 -0.73 12.17
C ILE A 180 -31.09 -0.06 11.11
N SER A 181 -31.27 1.25 11.26
CA SER A 181 -31.87 2.05 10.18
C SER A 181 -30.78 2.34 9.15
N LEU A 182 -31.01 1.96 7.92
CA LEU A 182 -30.13 2.16 6.78
C LEU A 182 -30.57 3.32 5.89
N LEU A 183 -31.60 4.06 6.33
CA LEU A 183 -32.21 5.17 5.60
C LEU A 183 -31.64 6.50 6.04
N SER A 184 -31.06 7.23 5.09
CA SER A 184 -30.69 8.64 5.24
C SER A 184 -31.80 9.57 4.79
N ILE A 185 -31.88 10.74 5.41
CA ILE A 185 -32.78 11.83 5.00
C ILE A 185 -31.99 12.90 4.23
N TYR A 186 -32.60 13.49 3.20
CA TYR A 186 -32.06 14.61 2.39
C TYR A 186 -30.80 14.39 1.58
N THR A 187 -30.13 13.23 1.67
CA THR A 187 -28.91 12.96 0.89
C THR A 187 -28.73 11.48 0.63
N SER A 188 -27.89 11.16 -0.33
CA SER A 188 -27.37 9.80 -0.51
C SER A 188 -26.38 9.48 0.60
N ASN A 189 -26.36 8.22 1.03
CA ASN A 189 -25.33 7.71 1.93
C ASN A 189 -23.96 7.72 1.21
N GLU A 190 -22.88 7.72 1.98
CA GLU A 190 -21.54 7.55 1.45
C GLU A 190 -20.96 6.22 1.93
N ILE A 191 -20.10 5.62 1.10
CA ILE A 191 -19.28 4.45 1.44
C ILE A 191 -17.84 4.82 1.22
N LYS A 192 -17.03 4.77 2.26
CA LYS A 192 -15.58 5.00 2.20
C LYS A 192 -14.91 4.50 3.48
N ASP A 193 -13.63 4.25 3.42
CA ASP A 193 -12.79 4.03 4.60
C ASP A 193 -12.45 5.39 5.22
N ILE A 194 -13.11 5.76 6.32
CA ILE A 194 -13.00 7.10 6.92
C ILE A 194 -11.82 7.25 7.89
N ASP A 195 -11.30 6.14 8.39
CA ASP A 195 -10.18 6.13 9.35
C ASP A 195 -8.93 5.44 8.78
N ASN A 196 -8.95 5.11 7.48
CA ASN A 196 -7.88 4.47 6.72
C ASN A 196 -7.35 3.18 7.38
N ASP A 197 -8.25 2.38 7.98
CA ASP A 197 -7.90 1.07 8.52
C ASP A 197 -8.09 -0.08 7.51
N GLY A 198 -8.50 0.26 6.29
CA GLY A 198 -8.74 -0.66 5.18
C GLY A 198 -10.10 -1.35 5.25
N ILE A 199 -10.99 -0.94 6.15
CA ILE A 199 -12.36 -1.45 6.27
C ILE A 199 -13.33 -0.35 5.85
N LEU A 200 -14.30 -0.70 5.01
CA LEU A 200 -15.29 0.25 4.53
C LEU A 200 -16.32 0.59 5.62
N GLU A 201 -16.55 1.87 5.80
CA GLU A 201 -17.68 2.42 6.51
C GLU A 201 -18.77 2.89 5.56
N PHE A 202 -19.98 2.99 6.09
CA PHE A 202 -21.10 3.62 5.42
C PHE A 202 -21.72 4.69 6.31
N SER A 203 -22.17 5.77 5.71
CA SER A 203 -22.77 6.89 6.42
C SER A 203 -24.30 6.80 6.40
N ILE A 204 -24.91 7.33 7.45
CA ILE A 204 -26.34 7.62 7.54
C ILE A 204 -26.52 9.05 7.98
N TYR A 205 -27.16 9.87 7.16
CA TYR A 205 -27.48 11.25 7.47
C TYR A 205 -28.87 11.34 8.09
N THR A 206 -28.95 11.91 9.29
CA THR A 206 -30.20 11.92 10.07
C THR A 206 -30.34 13.21 10.89
N VAL A 207 -31.51 13.40 11.50
CA VAL A 207 -31.74 14.50 12.45
C VAL A 207 -30.97 14.23 13.73
N ASP A 208 -30.29 15.26 14.28
CA ASP A 208 -29.71 15.17 15.61
C ASP A 208 -30.81 15.05 16.65
N PRO A 209 -30.84 13.98 17.46
CA PRO A 209 -31.85 13.80 18.49
C PRO A 209 -31.84 14.88 19.60
N GLU A 210 -30.76 15.65 19.68
CA GLU A 210 -30.63 16.75 20.63
C GLU A 210 -31.18 18.09 20.08
N THR A 211 -31.60 18.13 18.81
CA THR A 211 -32.20 19.35 18.23
C THR A 211 -33.47 19.74 18.98
N LYS A 212 -33.65 21.04 19.12
CA LYS A 212 -34.86 21.60 19.72
C LYS A 212 -35.93 21.97 18.70
N GLU A 213 -35.57 21.88 17.42
CA GLU A 213 -36.46 22.24 16.33
C GLU A 213 -37.43 21.10 16.02
N ALA A 214 -38.71 21.42 15.94
CA ALA A 214 -39.74 20.45 15.60
C ALA A 214 -39.89 20.22 14.09
N ASN A 215 -39.40 21.18 13.29
CA ASN A 215 -39.41 21.09 11.83
C ASN A 215 -38.15 20.37 11.34
N ILE A 216 -38.34 19.22 10.71
CA ILE A 216 -37.20 18.39 10.18
C ILE A 216 -36.30 19.18 9.22
N ALA A 217 -36.85 20.14 8.46
CA ALA A 217 -36.04 20.94 7.54
C ALA A 217 -35.10 21.93 8.25
N GLU A 218 -35.49 22.41 9.43
CA GLU A 218 -34.75 23.36 10.24
C GLU A 218 -33.97 22.70 11.39
N ALA A 219 -34.26 21.42 11.66
CA ALA A 219 -33.61 20.67 12.71
C ALA A 219 -32.12 20.49 12.42
N ASP A 220 -31.29 20.47 13.46
CA ASP A 220 -29.88 20.12 13.35
C ASP A 220 -29.73 18.72 12.77
N LYS A 221 -28.70 18.52 11.97
CA LYS A 221 -28.42 17.26 11.30
C LYS A 221 -27.10 16.67 11.77
N MET A 222 -26.98 15.36 11.62
CA MET A 222 -25.74 14.64 11.88
C MET A 222 -25.54 13.52 10.88
N THR A 223 -24.28 13.21 10.61
CA THR A 223 -23.85 12.03 9.88
C THR A 223 -23.34 10.99 10.88
N LEU A 224 -23.89 9.79 10.80
CA LEU A 224 -23.47 8.63 11.59
C LEU A 224 -22.69 7.70 10.70
N TRP A 225 -21.46 7.38 11.07
CA TRP A 225 -20.63 6.43 10.35
C TRP A 225 -20.61 5.08 11.05
N TYR A 226 -20.85 4.03 10.29
CA TYR A 226 -20.94 2.67 10.82
C TYR A 226 -19.97 1.73 10.09
N LYS A 227 -19.35 0.82 10.85
CA LYS A 227 -18.76 -0.43 10.34
C LYS A 227 -19.73 -1.58 10.52
N TRP A 228 -19.71 -2.55 9.63
CA TRP A 228 -20.44 -3.80 9.87
C TRP A 228 -19.91 -4.50 11.14
N ASN A 229 -20.82 -4.98 11.97
CA ASN A 229 -20.47 -5.62 13.26
C ASN A 229 -20.07 -7.11 13.15
N GLY A 230 -19.90 -7.62 11.92
CA GLY A 230 -19.61 -9.03 11.66
C GLY A 230 -20.80 -9.98 11.77
N LYS A 231 -22.02 -9.46 11.99
CA LYS A 231 -23.25 -10.25 12.16
C LYS A 231 -24.37 -9.73 11.27
N ASP A 232 -25.13 -8.76 11.74
CA ASP A 232 -26.38 -8.33 11.13
C ASP A 232 -26.71 -6.85 11.35
N SER A 233 -25.75 -6.05 11.81
CA SER A 233 -25.91 -4.63 12.14
C SER A 233 -24.63 -3.85 11.90
N GLY A 234 -24.63 -2.57 12.23
CA GLY A 234 -23.47 -1.69 12.22
C GLY A 234 -23.01 -1.33 13.63
N THR A 235 -21.70 -1.17 13.81
CA THR A 235 -21.11 -0.52 14.98
C THR A 235 -20.84 0.93 14.63
N LEU A 236 -21.38 1.86 15.42
CA LEU A 236 -21.14 3.28 15.24
C LEU A 236 -19.65 3.58 15.52
N VAL A 237 -18.99 4.20 14.56
CA VAL A 237 -17.54 4.53 14.65
C VAL A 237 -17.29 6.02 14.72
N LYS A 238 -18.15 6.85 14.10
CA LYS A 238 -18.02 8.30 14.13
C LYS A 238 -19.40 8.99 14.08
N VAL A 239 -19.50 10.13 14.73
CA VAL A 239 -20.65 11.04 14.66
C VAL A 239 -20.15 12.41 14.23
N GLU A 240 -20.65 12.91 13.11
CA GLU A 240 -20.37 14.26 12.62
C GLU A 240 -21.65 15.09 12.76
N ARG A 241 -21.60 16.13 13.58
CA ARG A 241 -22.73 17.04 13.79
C ARG A 241 -22.51 18.34 13.04
N GLU A 242 -23.49 18.79 12.28
CA GLU A 242 -23.44 20.09 11.61
C GLU A 242 -23.36 21.21 12.66
N GLY A 243 -22.26 21.96 12.66
CA GLY A 243 -22.07 23.12 13.52
C GLY A 243 -21.37 22.87 14.87
N PHE A 244 -20.89 21.70 15.19
CA PHE A 244 -20.23 21.40 16.46
C PHE A 244 -18.69 21.48 16.42
N LYS A 245 -18.10 21.95 17.53
CA LYS A 245 -16.69 22.36 17.68
C LYS A 245 -15.70 21.22 17.99
N GLU A 246 -16.01 19.94 17.81
CA GLU A 246 -15.03 18.87 18.04
C GLU A 246 -13.87 18.91 17.03
N GLU A 247 -14.10 19.38 15.81
CA GLU A 247 -13.04 19.62 14.81
C GLU A 247 -11.92 20.55 15.31
N ILE A 248 -12.23 21.49 16.21
CA ILE A 248 -11.27 22.51 16.67
C ILE A 248 -10.15 21.89 17.53
N ALA A 249 -10.44 20.89 18.34
CA ALA A 249 -9.43 20.27 19.21
C ALA A 249 -8.44 19.42 18.40
N HIS A 250 -8.91 18.64 17.41
CA HIS A 250 -8.09 17.87 16.50
C HIS A 250 -7.22 18.79 15.65
N GLU A 251 -7.80 19.83 15.07
CA GLU A 251 -7.09 20.81 14.25
C GLU A 251 -5.98 21.53 15.02
N GLU A 252 -6.23 21.91 16.27
CA GLU A 252 -5.22 22.54 17.12
C GLU A 252 -4.03 21.60 17.38
N ILE A 253 -4.28 20.32 17.69
CA ILE A 253 -3.24 19.32 17.93
C ILE A 253 -2.46 19.04 16.64
N TYR A 254 -3.16 18.85 15.52
CA TYR A 254 -2.56 18.61 14.22
C TYR A 254 -1.65 19.77 13.78
N ASN A 255 -2.16 21.02 13.86
CA ASN A 255 -1.39 22.21 13.53
C ASN A 255 -0.20 22.43 14.48
N LYS A 256 -0.35 22.05 15.75
CA LYS A 256 0.77 22.05 16.71
C LYS A 256 1.83 21.03 16.33
N GLY A 257 1.44 19.84 15.87
CA GLY A 257 2.35 18.83 15.35
C GLY A 257 3.19 19.35 14.18
N LYS A 258 2.55 19.96 13.18
CA LYS A 258 3.26 20.58 12.05
C LYS A 258 4.25 21.64 12.49
N LYS A 259 3.84 22.50 13.41
CA LYS A 259 4.73 23.54 13.94
C LYS A 259 5.95 22.98 14.68
N ILE A 260 5.78 21.89 15.42
CA ILE A 260 6.89 21.21 16.11
C ILE A 260 7.89 20.61 15.10
N ILE A 261 7.43 20.04 13.99
CA ILE A 261 8.32 19.53 12.93
C ILE A 261 9.22 20.65 12.38
N GLU A 262 8.68 21.86 12.22
CA GLU A 262 9.42 22.99 11.69
C GLU A 262 10.36 23.64 12.71
N GLU A 263 9.88 23.84 13.94
CA GLU A 263 10.57 24.66 14.94
C GLU A 263 11.43 23.85 15.92
N ASN A 264 11.02 22.62 16.27
CA ASN A 264 11.70 21.79 17.28
C ASN A 264 11.53 20.29 17.01
N ILE A 265 12.16 19.82 15.94
CA ILE A 265 12.03 18.44 15.45
C ILE A 265 12.34 17.38 16.53
N ASN A 266 13.20 17.69 17.50
CA ASN A 266 13.61 16.77 18.58
C ASN A 266 12.45 16.39 19.51
N GLU A 267 11.41 17.19 19.61
CA GLU A 267 10.24 16.94 20.46
C GLU A 267 9.12 16.21 19.74
N PHE A 268 9.19 16.08 18.41
CA PHE A 268 8.07 15.65 17.60
C PHE A 268 7.60 14.23 17.91
N LEU A 269 8.50 13.23 17.95
CA LEU A 269 8.10 11.83 18.19
C LEU A 269 7.41 11.66 19.54
N LYS A 270 7.93 12.33 20.57
CA LYS A 270 7.28 12.33 21.88
C LYS A 270 5.91 13.00 21.81
N PHE A 271 5.83 14.15 21.17
CA PHE A 271 4.56 14.85 20.99
C PHE A 271 3.52 13.98 20.28
N LEU A 272 3.90 13.33 19.19
CA LEU A 272 2.97 12.48 18.43
C LEU A 272 2.56 11.25 19.25
N ALA A 273 3.50 10.57 19.92
CA ALA A 273 3.19 9.44 20.79
C ALA A 273 2.22 9.81 21.93
N ASP A 274 2.41 10.98 22.55
CA ASP A 274 1.56 11.46 23.66
C ASP A 274 0.16 11.90 23.20
N ASN A 275 -0.02 12.25 21.91
CA ASN A 275 -1.28 12.79 21.38
C ASN A 275 -1.95 11.91 20.30
N GLN A 276 -1.35 10.78 19.90
CA GLN A 276 -1.88 9.96 18.79
C GLN A 276 -3.33 9.50 18.98
N SER A 277 -3.79 9.31 20.22
CA SER A 277 -5.16 8.92 20.51
C SER A 277 -6.18 10.08 20.37
N GLN A 278 -5.71 11.31 20.24
CA GLN A 278 -6.52 12.50 20.02
C GLN A 278 -6.54 12.93 18.56
N LEU A 279 -5.85 12.22 17.69
CA LEU A 279 -5.78 12.41 16.25
C LEU A 279 -6.37 11.19 15.55
N THR A 280 -6.88 11.38 14.34
CA THR A 280 -7.24 10.27 13.47
C THR A 280 -5.99 9.53 12.99
N LYS A 281 -6.14 8.30 12.55
CA LYS A 281 -5.03 7.54 11.94
C LYS A 281 -4.45 8.26 10.72
N TYR A 282 -5.31 8.93 9.96
CA TYR A 282 -4.89 9.73 8.81
C TYR A 282 -4.00 10.91 9.25
N GLU A 283 -4.45 11.72 10.22
CA GLU A 283 -3.68 12.87 10.72
C GLU A 283 -2.33 12.44 11.32
N ASN A 284 -2.32 11.36 12.09
CA ASN A 284 -1.08 10.78 12.61
C ASN A 284 -0.13 10.36 11.47
N THR A 285 -0.69 9.74 10.43
CA THR A 285 0.08 9.31 9.26
C THR A 285 0.66 10.49 8.51
N GLU A 286 -0.13 11.53 8.24
CA GLU A 286 0.34 12.73 7.54
C GLU A 286 1.45 13.46 8.33
N LEU A 287 1.28 13.61 9.64
CA LEU A 287 2.32 14.17 10.49
C LEU A 287 3.62 13.35 10.47
N LEU A 288 3.50 12.02 10.48
CA LEU A 288 4.67 11.15 10.40
C LEU A 288 5.35 11.21 9.03
N LYS A 289 4.58 11.33 7.93
CA LYS A 289 5.13 11.53 6.58
C LYS A 289 5.95 12.82 6.50
N GLU A 290 5.39 13.95 6.98
CA GLU A 290 6.10 15.23 7.03
C GLU A 290 7.39 15.12 7.86
N TYR A 291 7.31 14.45 9.00
CA TYR A 291 8.48 14.22 9.86
C TYR A 291 9.57 13.39 9.17
N ILE A 292 9.20 12.25 8.55
CA ILE A 292 10.16 11.40 7.82
C ILE A 292 10.77 12.16 6.65
N GLN A 293 10.00 12.97 5.94
CA GLN A 293 10.54 13.84 4.90
C GLN A 293 11.60 14.79 5.47
N LYS A 294 11.33 15.40 6.62
CA LYS A 294 12.30 16.29 7.29
C LYS A 294 13.55 15.56 7.73
N LEU A 295 13.43 14.34 8.25
CA LEU A 295 14.57 13.50 8.58
C LEU A 295 15.41 13.18 7.33
N ASN A 296 14.78 12.87 6.20
CA ASN A 296 15.49 12.63 4.93
C ASN A 296 16.29 13.86 4.47
N GLU A 297 15.74 15.06 4.62
CA GLU A 297 16.44 16.32 4.32
C GLU A 297 17.71 16.50 5.17
N LEU A 298 17.64 16.11 6.45
CA LEU A 298 18.72 16.26 7.42
C LEU A 298 19.74 15.11 7.39
N SER A 299 19.39 13.96 6.83
CA SER A 299 20.16 12.71 6.94
C SER A 299 21.60 12.82 6.45
N THR A 300 21.85 13.58 5.38
CA THR A 300 23.19 13.76 4.81
C THR A 300 24.09 14.56 5.77
N ASP A 301 23.59 15.66 6.31
CA ASP A 301 24.38 16.50 7.22
C ASP A 301 24.66 15.78 8.54
N LYS A 302 23.65 15.08 9.09
CA LYS A 302 23.78 14.23 10.28
C LYS A 302 24.79 13.10 10.07
N SER A 303 24.80 12.47 8.90
CA SER A 303 25.76 11.41 8.53
C SER A 303 27.17 11.95 8.40
N LEU A 304 27.36 13.13 7.82
CA LEU A 304 28.68 13.78 7.76
C LEU A 304 29.20 14.14 9.14
N GLU A 305 28.32 14.60 10.03
CA GLU A 305 28.67 14.95 11.41
C GLU A 305 29.14 13.72 12.18
N VAL A 306 28.35 12.64 12.24
CA VAL A 306 28.73 11.43 12.97
C VAL A 306 29.97 10.77 12.42
N ASN A 307 30.15 10.73 11.11
CA ASN A 307 31.36 10.21 10.49
C ASN A 307 32.61 11.03 10.90
N SER A 308 32.47 12.35 10.96
CA SER A 308 33.56 13.23 11.42
C SER A 308 33.92 13.00 12.89
N LEU A 309 32.93 12.70 13.75
CA LEU A 309 33.14 12.36 15.15
C LEU A 309 33.84 11.00 15.30
N PHE A 310 33.47 9.98 14.54
CA PHE A 310 34.21 8.71 14.52
C PHE A 310 35.65 8.90 14.07
N ILE A 311 35.91 9.65 13.00
CA ILE A 311 37.27 9.97 12.53
C ILE A 311 38.05 10.72 13.60
N LYS A 312 37.44 11.70 14.30
CA LYS A 312 38.07 12.49 15.37
C LYS A 312 38.59 11.61 16.51
N TYR A 313 37.79 10.60 16.90
CA TYR A 313 38.10 9.74 18.03
C TYR A 313 38.82 8.44 17.64
N GLN A 314 38.96 8.15 16.36
CA GLN A 314 39.85 7.08 15.87
C GLN A 314 41.32 7.51 16.03
N GLN A 315 42.13 6.65 16.65
CA GLN A 315 43.57 6.90 16.81
C GLN A 315 44.35 6.23 15.69
N GLY A 316 44.82 7.02 14.73
CA GLY A 316 45.64 6.54 13.62
C GLY A 316 44.88 5.69 12.62
N GLU A 317 45.48 4.62 12.10
CA GLU A 317 44.87 3.71 11.10
C GLU A 317 43.97 2.64 11.72
N ASN A 318 43.76 2.64 13.04
CA ASN A 318 42.97 1.62 13.71
C ASN A 318 41.49 2.03 13.78
N PHE A 319 40.73 1.70 12.75
CA PHE A 319 39.30 1.97 12.65
C PHE A 319 38.48 1.29 13.74
N ASP A 320 38.99 0.21 14.35
CA ASP A 320 38.28 -0.55 15.39
C ASP A 320 38.59 -0.06 16.82
N HIS A 321 39.40 0.99 16.99
CA HIS A 321 39.85 1.42 18.30
C HIS A 321 38.72 1.63 19.32
N LEU A 322 37.64 2.33 18.93
CA LEU A 322 36.49 2.58 19.80
C LEU A 322 35.71 1.30 20.11
N PHE A 323 35.54 0.44 19.12
CA PHE A 323 34.85 -0.84 19.27
C PHE A 323 35.59 -1.75 20.24
N ILE A 324 36.93 -1.84 20.12
CA ILE A 324 37.77 -2.64 21.01
C ILE A 324 37.79 -2.01 22.42
N LYS A 325 38.02 -0.67 22.53
CA LYS A 325 38.13 0.04 23.81
C LYS A 325 36.89 -0.12 24.69
N TYR A 326 35.71 -0.07 24.11
CA TYR A 326 34.44 -0.13 24.84
C TYR A 326 33.67 -1.42 24.65
N GLY A 327 34.16 -2.39 23.89
CA GLY A 327 33.46 -3.63 23.54
C GLY A 327 32.17 -3.37 22.80
N LEU A 328 32.20 -2.41 21.88
CA LEU A 328 31.04 -1.98 21.10
C LEU A 328 30.82 -2.86 19.86
N ASP A 329 29.64 -2.79 19.36
CA ASP A 329 29.20 -3.17 18.03
C ASP A 329 28.12 -2.18 17.56
N ILE A 330 27.72 -2.25 16.32
CA ILE A 330 26.71 -1.34 15.74
C ILE A 330 25.35 -1.48 16.46
N GLU A 331 24.96 -2.68 16.86
CA GLU A 331 23.71 -2.91 17.59
C GLU A 331 23.69 -2.19 18.92
N LYS A 332 24.81 -2.25 19.68
CA LYS A 332 24.95 -1.52 20.95
C LYS A 332 24.92 -0.02 20.75
N LEU A 333 25.52 0.49 19.67
CA LEU A 333 25.51 1.91 19.34
C LEU A 333 24.11 2.40 18.93
N ASN A 334 23.24 1.51 18.50
CA ASN A 334 21.83 1.79 18.22
C ASN A 334 20.90 1.59 19.43
N SER A 335 21.44 1.24 20.59
CA SER A 335 20.69 1.02 21.82
C SER A 335 20.80 2.20 22.78
N LEU A 336 19.73 2.96 22.98
CA LEU A 336 19.65 4.02 23.99
C LEU A 336 19.95 3.51 25.40
N GLU A 337 19.49 2.30 25.74
CA GLU A 337 19.80 1.67 27.03
C GLU A 337 21.29 1.51 27.21
N TYR A 338 21.99 1.03 26.17
CA TYR A 338 23.43 0.83 26.23
C TYR A 338 24.20 2.16 26.23
N LEU A 339 23.81 3.12 25.39
CA LEU A 339 24.44 4.45 25.32
C LEU A 339 24.29 5.23 26.63
N ASN A 340 23.18 5.10 27.33
CA ASN A 340 22.94 5.79 28.60
C ASN A 340 23.76 5.22 29.78
N ARG A 341 24.46 4.10 29.62
CA ARG A 341 25.36 3.59 30.67
C ARG A 341 26.53 4.54 30.87
N GLU A 342 26.89 4.77 32.14
CA GLU A 342 27.94 5.75 32.52
C GLU A 342 29.28 5.47 31.83
N LYS A 343 29.65 4.21 31.66
CA LYS A 343 30.95 3.81 31.11
C LYS A 343 30.99 3.82 29.57
N THR A 344 29.84 3.87 28.90
CA THR A 344 29.79 3.85 27.43
C THR A 344 30.22 5.18 26.87
N LEU A 345 31.24 5.19 26.02
CA LEU A 345 31.83 6.38 25.37
C LEU A 345 32.10 7.54 26.36
N LYS A 346 32.54 7.20 27.59
CA LYS A 346 32.78 8.21 28.66
C LYS A 346 33.83 9.25 28.30
N ASP A 347 34.80 8.87 27.48
CA ASP A 347 35.91 9.75 27.05
C ASP A 347 35.61 10.41 25.69
N GLU A 348 34.46 10.07 25.04
CA GLU A 348 33.97 10.60 23.76
C GLU A 348 32.57 11.22 23.91
N PRO A 349 32.41 12.26 24.76
CA PRO A 349 31.11 12.79 25.12
C PRO A 349 30.32 13.36 23.92
N GLU A 350 30.99 14.03 22.98
CA GLU A 350 30.36 14.58 21.79
C GLU A 350 29.79 13.47 20.88
N LEU A 351 30.53 12.37 20.71
CA LEU A 351 30.03 11.22 19.94
C LEU A 351 28.84 10.57 20.64
N LYS A 352 28.92 10.39 21.95
CA LYS A 352 27.83 9.83 22.75
C LYS A 352 26.56 10.67 22.65
N GLU A 353 26.67 11.98 22.80
CA GLU A 353 25.56 12.92 22.71
C GLU A 353 24.95 12.93 21.31
N ASN A 354 25.77 12.97 20.26
CA ASN A 354 25.31 12.89 18.87
C ASN A 354 24.52 11.59 18.59
N LEU A 355 25.03 10.44 19.05
CA LEU A 355 24.33 9.16 18.90
C LEU A 355 22.98 9.15 19.63
N ILE A 356 22.94 9.60 20.88
CA ILE A 356 21.70 9.64 21.68
C ILE A 356 20.66 10.56 21.01
N GLU A 357 21.09 11.77 20.60
CA GLU A 357 20.21 12.72 19.92
C GLU A 357 19.59 12.11 18.66
N ASN A 358 20.43 11.57 17.76
CA ASN A 358 19.97 11.11 16.46
C ASN A 358 19.16 9.81 16.54
N ILE A 359 19.48 8.91 17.50
CA ILE A 359 18.64 7.75 17.75
C ILE A 359 17.27 8.17 18.30
N ASN A 360 17.20 9.18 19.19
CA ASN A 360 15.92 9.72 19.65
C ASN A 360 15.09 10.32 18.53
N LEU A 361 15.72 10.97 17.57
CA LEU A 361 15.06 11.45 16.34
C LEU A 361 14.51 10.35 15.44
N GLY A 362 14.87 9.08 15.63
CA GLY A 362 14.44 7.99 14.77
C GLY A 362 15.42 7.65 13.65
N TYR A 363 16.68 7.98 13.86
CA TYR A 363 17.76 7.44 13.05
C TYR A 363 18.36 6.18 13.66
N LYS A 364 19.01 5.42 12.82
CA LYS A 364 19.78 4.23 13.13
C LYS A 364 21.17 4.38 12.51
N LEU A 365 22.21 4.18 13.31
CA LEU A 365 23.59 4.20 12.82
C LEU A 365 23.87 2.97 11.98
N ALA A 366 24.47 3.17 10.83
CA ALA A 366 24.98 2.13 9.95
C ALA A 366 26.45 2.39 9.59
N THR A 367 27.13 1.38 9.09
CA THR A 367 28.50 1.48 8.61
C THR A 367 28.69 0.68 7.34
N SER A 368 29.47 1.22 6.42
CA SER A 368 29.95 0.53 5.22
C SER A 368 31.30 1.11 4.83
N GLU A 369 32.24 0.24 4.45
CA GLU A 369 33.60 0.62 4.00
C GLU A 369 34.35 1.59 4.96
N GLY A 370 34.12 1.45 6.27
CA GLY A 370 34.73 2.30 7.29
C GLY A 370 34.11 3.69 7.44
N MET A 371 33.01 3.97 6.76
CA MET A 371 32.20 5.18 6.95
C MET A 371 31.01 4.89 7.86
N TYR A 372 30.64 5.87 8.69
CA TYR A 372 29.48 5.83 9.57
C TYR A 372 28.44 6.83 9.07
N TYR A 373 27.19 6.40 9.03
CA TYR A 373 26.09 7.22 8.54
C TYR A 373 24.77 6.84 9.20
N TYR A 374 23.79 7.73 9.10
CA TYR A 374 22.46 7.49 9.63
C TYR A 374 21.49 7.06 8.54
N LEU A 375 20.71 6.04 8.86
CA LEU A 375 19.52 5.60 8.13
C LEU A 375 18.28 5.91 8.98
N ILE A 376 17.14 6.06 8.37
CA ILE A 376 15.88 6.21 9.10
C ILE A 376 15.47 4.85 9.68
N ASP A 377 15.16 4.81 10.97
CA ASP A 377 14.69 3.63 11.69
C ASP A 377 13.16 3.51 11.56
N TYR A 378 12.70 2.94 10.44
CA TYR A 378 11.27 2.77 10.18
C TYR A 378 10.60 1.82 11.19
N GLN A 379 11.33 0.81 11.69
CA GLN A 379 10.80 -0.13 12.69
C GLN A 379 10.47 0.60 14.00
N LYS A 380 11.29 1.55 14.41
CA LYS A 380 11.02 2.37 15.60
C LYS A 380 9.70 3.14 15.48
N PHE A 381 9.38 3.67 14.29
CA PHE A 381 8.09 4.36 14.09
C PHE A 381 6.91 3.39 14.16
N ILE A 382 7.04 2.18 13.61
CA ILE A 382 6.03 1.13 13.72
C ILE A 382 5.81 0.75 15.18
N ASP A 383 6.88 0.55 15.94
CA ASP A 383 6.82 0.13 17.35
C ASP A 383 6.22 1.23 18.25
N THR A 384 6.48 2.49 17.92
CA THR A 384 6.03 3.64 18.74
C THR A 384 4.63 4.10 18.38
N LEU A 385 4.26 4.09 17.12
CA LEU A 385 3.06 4.76 16.59
C LEU A 385 2.13 3.81 15.81
N GLY A 386 2.50 2.54 15.61
CA GLY A 386 1.83 1.66 14.66
C GLY A 386 0.32 1.50 14.87
N GLU A 387 -0.16 1.56 16.11
CA GLU A 387 -1.59 1.51 16.40
C GLU A 387 -2.34 2.79 15.98
N GLY A 388 -1.63 3.92 15.96
CA GLY A 388 -2.16 5.22 15.53
C GLY A 388 -2.06 5.50 14.04
N LEU A 389 -1.39 4.64 13.25
CA LEU A 389 -1.18 4.83 11.81
C LEU A 389 -2.24 4.11 10.98
N THR A 390 -2.44 4.57 9.74
CA THR A 390 -3.22 3.82 8.74
C THR A 390 -2.53 2.49 8.43
N ASN A 391 -3.30 1.47 8.08
CA ASN A 391 -2.74 0.16 7.75
C ASN A 391 -1.84 0.24 6.51
N GLU A 392 -2.25 1.02 5.52
CA GLU A 392 -1.46 1.28 4.32
C GLU A 392 -0.06 1.80 4.65
N TYR A 393 0.02 2.86 5.44
CA TYR A 393 1.32 3.46 5.78
C TYR A 393 2.16 2.56 6.68
N LYS A 394 1.53 1.82 7.58
CA LYS A 394 2.20 0.83 8.42
C LYS A 394 2.82 -0.30 7.58
N ASP A 395 2.10 -0.81 6.58
CA ASP A 395 2.62 -1.85 5.69
C ASP A 395 3.73 -1.31 4.77
N TYR A 396 3.61 -0.06 4.33
CA TYR A 396 4.70 0.64 3.63
C TYR A 396 5.96 0.77 4.49
N LEU A 397 5.82 1.22 5.74
CA LEU A 397 6.96 1.33 6.67
C LEU A 397 7.63 -0.03 6.93
N LYS A 398 6.86 -1.13 7.00
CA LYS A 398 7.42 -2.49 7.10
C LYS A 398 8.30 -2.85 5.91
N LEU A 399 7.87 -2.53 4.68
CA LEU A 399 8.69 -2.76 3.48
C LEU A 399 10.01 -1.96 3.52
N LEU A 400 9.96 -0.71 4.01
CA LEU A 400 11.15 0.10 4.16
C LEU A 400 12.07 -0.41 5.28
N ALA A 401 11.50 -0.79 6.43
CA ALA A 401 12.23 -1.34 7.57
C ALA A 401 13.02 -2.58 7.18
N LEU A 402 12.42 -3.51 6.43
CA LEU A 402 13.11 -4.71 5.93
C LEU A 402 14.40 -4.39 5.17
N ASN A 403 14.40 -3.34 4.35
CA ASN A 403 15.57 -2.96 3.58
C ASN A 403 16.65 -2.26 4.42
N VAL A 404 16.27 -1.61 5.51
CA VAL A 404 17.19 -0.95 6.44
C VAL A 404 17.77 -1.94 7.44
N ASP A 405 16.94 -2.82 7.99
CA ASP A 405 17.35 -3.75 9.06
C ASP A 405 18.11 -4.96 8.52
N GLU A 406 17.74 -5.44 7.37
CA GLU A 406 18.41 -6.55 6.67
C GLU A 406 18.49 -6.22 5.18
N PRO A 407 19.48 -5.41 4.74
CA PRO A 407 19.63 -5.09 3.32
C PRO A 407 19.68 -6.34 2.46
N PHE A 408 18.87 -6.40 1.39
CA PHE A 408 18.88 -7.57 0.50
C PHE A 408 20.12 -7.62 -0.40
N MET A 409 20.76 -6.47 -0.61
CA MET A 409 22.00 -6.33 -1.38
C MET A 409 23.08 -5.63 -0.54
N ILE A 410 24.28 -6.17 -0.53
CA ILE A 410 25.48 -5.55 0.05
C ILE A 410 26.61 -5.65 -0.97
N ASP A 411 27.24 -4.54 -1.27
CA ASP A 411 28.37 -4.45 -2.24
C ASP A 411 28.09 -5.13 -3.58
N GLY A 412 26.84 -5.02 -4.06
CA GLY A 412 26.41 -5.62 -5.34
C GLY A 412 26.15 -7.13 -5.29
N SER A 413 26.22 -7.75 -4.12
CA SER A 413 25.88 -9.17 -3.89
C SER A 413 24.57 -9.31 -3.13
N LEU A 414 23.80 -10.35 -3.45
CA LEU A 414 22.62 -10.74 -2.69
C LEU A 414 23.00 -11.19 -1.27
N ALA A 415 22.55 -10.47 -0.27
CA ALA A 415 22.92 -10.68 1.13
C ALA A 415 21.91 -11.57 1.90
N ILE A 416 20.78 -11.90 1.32
CA ILE A 416 19.73 -12.75 1.92
C ILE A 416 19.49 -14.00 1.10
N SER A 417 18.82 -14.99 1.68
CA SER A 417 18.46 -16.22 0.94
C SER A 417 17.41 -15.94 -0.14
N ALA A 418 17.36 -16.80 -1.18
CA ALA A 418 16.34 -16.74 -2.22
C ALA A 418 14.91 -16.85 -1.63
N GLU A 419 14.74 -17.63 -0.57
CA GLU A 419 13.45 -17.76 0.14
C GLU A 419 13.04 -16.43 0.78
N LYS A 420 13.94 -15.75 1.50
CA LYS A 420 13.66 -14.41 2.04
C LYS A 420 13.40 -13.37 0.96
N LEU A 421 14.11 -13.45 -0.17
CA LEU A 421 13.85 -12.56 -1.30
C LEU A 421 12.45 -12.80 -1.87
N THR A 422 12.03 -14.06 -1.98
CA THR A 422 10.67 -14.41 -2.40
C THR A 422 9.61 -13.87 -1.43
N GLU A 423 9.82 -14.00 -0.12
CA GLU A 423 8.91 -13.44 0.89
C GLU A 423 8.77 -11.92 0.73
N ARG A 424 9.87 -11.21 0.46
CA ARG A 424 9.84 -9.75 0.21
C ARG A 424 9.12 -9.38 -1.09
N ILE A 425 9.30 -10.19 -2.14
CA ILE A 425 8.54 -10.02 -3.40
C ILE A 425 7.03 -10.13 -3.11
N LEU A 426 6.61 -11.17 -2.39
CA LEU A 426 5.21 -11.40 -2.06
C LEU A 426 4.63 -10.31 -1.14
N GLN A 427 5.43 -9.78 -0.20
CA GLN A 427 5.00 -8.66 0.63
C GLN A 427 4.80 -7.38 -0.18
N ALA A 428 5.72 -7.06 -1.09
CA ALA A 428 5.56 -5.90 -1.99
C ALA A 428 4.40 -6.10 -2.96
N GLU A 429 4.19 -7.33 -3.48
CA GLU A 429 3.04 -7.70 -4.28
C GLU A 429 1.73 -7.52 -3.50
N SER A 430 1.68 -8.00 -2.26
CA SER A 430 0.53 -7.84 -1.38
C SER A 430 0.16 -6.37 -1.16
N PHE A 431 1.15 -5.50 -0.92
CA PHE A 431 0.90 -4.06 -0.82
C PHE A 431 0.27 -3.50 -2.10
N ARG A 432 0.80 -3.86 -3.27
CA ARG A 432 0.29 -3.41 -4.58
C ARG A 432 -1.15 -3.86 -4.84
N LEU A 433 -1.51 -5.03 -4.33
CA LEU A 433 -2.86 -5.60 -4.47
C LEU A 433 -3.85 -4.98 -3.48
N ILE A 434 -3.43 -4.75 -2.23
CA ILE A 434 -4.30 -4.21 -1.18
C ILE A 434 -4.52 -2.70 -1.37
N TYR A 435 -3.50 -1.96 -1.85
CA TYR A 435 -3.52 -0.50 -1.96
C TYR A 435 -3.25 0.00 -3.39
N PRO A 436 -4.06 -0.37 -4.39
CA PRO A 436 -3.78 -0.11 -5.81
C PRO A 436 -3.84 1.37 -6.21
N TYR A 437 -4.43 2.21 -5.37
CA TYR A 437 -4.54 3.66 -5.59
C TYR A 437 -3.64 4.47 -4.65
N SER A 438 -2.75 3.79 -3.92
CA SER A 438 -1.82 4.42 -3.00
C SER A 438 -0.87 5.37 -3.71
N GLU A 439 -0.68 6.56 -3.16
CA GLU A 439 0.38 7.49 -3.58
C GLU A 439 1.80 6.93 -3.35
N LEU A 440 1.92 5.88 -2.53
CA LEU A 440 3.17 5.20 -2.20
C LEU A 440 3.56 4.13 -3.24
N LEU A 441 2.64 3.77 -4.15
CA LEU A 441 2.88 2.76 -5.18
C LEU A 441 4.12 2.99 -6.04
N PRO A 442 4.49 4.21 -6.46
CA PRO A 442 5.71 4.41 -7.22
C PRO A 442 6.95 3.86 -6.51
N THR A 443 7.08 4.13 -5.21
CA THR A 443 8.21 3.63 -4.40
C THR A 443 8.13 2.12 -4.18
N VAL A 444 6.94 1.59 -3.89
CA VAL A 444 6.74 0.14 -3.72
C VAL A 444 7.01 -0.61 -5.02
N ASN A 445 6.60 -0.06 -6.16
CA ASN A 445 6.91 -0.64 -7.47
C ASN A 445 8.41 -0.67 -7.75
N GLU A 446 9.15 0.37 -7.36
CA GLU A 446 10.61 0.37 -7.50
C GLU A 446 11.25 -0.71 -6.62
N ILE A 447 10.82 -0.84 -5.36
CA ILE A 447 11.27 -1.91 -4.45
C ILE A 447 10.96 -3.29 -5.05
N TYR A 448 9.72 -3.50 -5.49
CA TYR A 448 9.27 -4.74 -6.11
C TYR A 448 10.11 -5.10 -7.34
N MET A 449 10.32 -4.14 -8.24
CA MET A 449 11.10 -4.35 -9.45
C MET A 449 12.57 -4.67 -9.16
N ASN A 450 13.16 -4.06 -8.14
CA ASN A 450 14.52 -4.38 -7.71
C ASN A 450 14.61 -5.83 -7.21
N TYR A 451 13.66 -6.28 -6.38
CA TYR A 451 13.60 -7.67 -5.92
C TYR A 451 13.42 -8.65 -7.09
N ILE A 452 12.48 -8.36 -8.01
CA ILE A 452 12.23 -9.17 -9.21
C ILE A 452 13.48 -9.30 -10.08
N ASN A 453 14.18 -8.19 -10.33
CA ASN A 453 15.40 -8.21 -11.15
C ASN A 453 16.47 -9.09 -10.54
N VAL A 454 16.72 -8.98 -9.25
CA VAL A 454 17.71 -9.80 -8.54
C VAL A 454 17.27 -11.27 -8.50
N TYR A 455 15.99 -11.55 -8.30
CA TYR A 455 15.46 -12.90 -8.28
C TYR A 455 15.68 -13.63 -9.62
N PHE A 456 15.37 -12.99 -10.75
CA PHE A 456 15.47 -13.64 -12.06
C PHE A 456 16.88 -13.61 -12.65
N TYR A 457 17.60 -12.52 -12.45
CA TYR A 457 18.90 -12.34 -13.11
C TYR A 457 20.11 -12.58 -12.21
N GLY A 458 19.90 -12.69 -10.90
CA GLY A 458 20.98 -12.76 -9.92
C GLY A 458 21.60 -11.40 -9.66
N ASP A 459 22.69 -11.39 -8.93
CA ASP A 459 23.41 -10.18 -8.55
C ASP A 459 24.60 -9.87 -9.47
N LEU A 460 25.31 -8.78 -9.16
CA LEU A 460 26.46 -8.32 -9.95
C LEU A 460 27.60 -9.35 -9.97
N HIS A 461 27.83 -10.09 -8.89
CA HIS A 461 28.94 -11.01 -8.73
C HIS A 461 28.56 -12.45 -9.09
N ASP A 462 27.32 -12.84 -8.82
CA ASP A 462 26.77 -14.15 -9.11
C ASP A 462 25.45 -14.08 -9.89
N PRO A 463 25.49 -13.77 -11.20
CA PRO A 463 24.30 -13.77 -12.02
C PRO A 463 23.75 -15.19 -12.16
N ASN A 464 22.43 -15.31 -12.28
CA ASN A 464 21.73 -16.58 -12.47
C ASN A 464 22.01 -17.26 -13.84
N TYR A 465 22.87 -16.67 -14.66
CA TYR A 465 23.25 -17.17 -15.97
C TYR A 465 24.77 -17.05 -16.21
N ASP A 466 25.31 -17.91 -17.06
CA ASP A 466 26.69 -17.81 -17.53
C ASP A 466 26.86 -16.58 -18.43
N ARG A 467 27.78 -15.70 -18.09
CA ARG A 467 27.97 -14.42 -18.81
C ARG A 467 28.45 -14.56 -20.24
N SER A 468 29.12 -15.66 -20.56
CA SER A 468 29.70 -15.90 -21.91
C SER A 468 28.67 -16.50 -22.87
N THR A 469 27.81 -17.37 -22.37
CA THR A 469 26.82 -18.10 -23.16
C THR A 469 25.40 -17.59 -22.98
N LEU A 470 25.17 -16.76 -21.98
CA LEU A 470 23.85 -16.31 -21.49
C LEU A 470 22.93 -17.45 -21.05
N ARG A 471 23.46 -18.66 -20.87
CA ARG A 471 22.68 -19.83 -20.46
C ARG A 471 22.34 -19.69 -18.96
N ILE A 472 21.07 -19.86 -18.65
CA ILE A 472 20.59 -19.87 -17.25
C ILE A 472 21.22 -21.07 -16.51
N LYS A 473 21.53 -20.91 -15.23
CA LYS A 473 22.08 -21.95 -14.36
C LYS A 473 21.01 -22.96 -13.98
N ASP A 474 21.37 -24.23 -13.86
CA ASP A 474 20.43 -25.31 -13.50
C ASP A 474 19.84 -25.10 -12.07
N GLU A 475 20.64 -24.56 -11.16
CA GLU A 475 20.22 -24.21 -9.81
C GLU A 475 19.11 -23.15 -9.81
N ALA A 476 19.24 -22.13 -10.66
CA ALA A 476 18.24 -21.08 -10.80
C ALA A 476 16.92 -21.64 -11.40
N ILE A 477 17.01 -22.51 -12.40
CA ILE A 477 15.82 -23.18 -12.96
C ILE A 477 15.10 -23.99 -11.89
N LYS A 478 15.86 -24.73 -11.07
CA LYS A 478 15.29 -25.53 -9.99
C LYS A 478 14.56 -24.65 -8.97
N GLU A 479 15.17 -23.52 -8.60
CA GLU A 479 14.57 -22.55 -7.69
C GLU A 479 13.27 -21.98 -8.28
N PHE A 480 13.27 -21.56 -9.55
CA PHE A 480 12.08 -21.06 -10.21
C PHE A 480 10.94 -22.08 -10.25
N LYS A 481 11.24 -23.36 -10.54
CA LYS A 481 10.24 -24.42 -10.53
C LYS A 481 9.68 -24.69 -9.14
N ASN A 482 10.51 -24.67 -8.10
CA ASN A 482 10.07 -24.81 -6.72
C ASN A 482 9.13 -23.65 -6.32
N ALA A 483 9.49 -22.42 -6.68
CA ALA A 483 8.66 -21.27 -6.40
C ALA A 483 7.36 -21.27 -7.22
N GLN A 484 7.39 -21.71 -8.49
CA GLN A 484 6.19 -21.90 -9.30
C GLN A 484 5.20 -22.89 -8.65
N GLU A 485 5.71 -24.00 -8.13
CA GLU A 485 4.88 -25.00 -7.44
C GLU A 485 4.34 -24.49 -6.09
N LYS A 486 5.14 -23.69 -5.38
CA LYS A 486 4.77 -23.16 -4.04
C LYS A 486 3.78 -22.01 -4.13
N TYR A 487 3.84 -21.18 -5.19
CA TYR A 487 3.05 -19.95 -5.31
C TYR A 487 2.24 -19.88 -6.63
N PRO A 488 1.48 -20.92 -7.01
CA PRO A 488 0.86 -21.01 -8.34
C PRO A 488 -0.26 -19.99 -8.59
N TYR A 489 -0.78 -19.38 -7.51
CA TYR A 489 -1.93 -18.45 -7.57
C TYR A 489 -1.56 -17.01 -7.27
N THR A 490 -0.28 -16.68 -7.19
CA THR A 490 0.21 -15.31 -7.02
C THR A 490 0.59 -14.70 -8.37
N ASN A 491 0.59 -13.39 -8.47
CA ASN A 491 1.10 -12.69 -9.65
C ASN A 491 2.59 -13.05 -9.89
N PHE A 492 3.36 -13.17 -8.80
CA PHE A 492 4.74 -13.62 -8.86
C PHE A 492 4.88 -15.03 -9.45
N GLY A 493 4.02 -15.99 -9.06
CA GLY A 493 4.00 -17.34 -9.63
C GLY A 493 3.72 -17.36 -11.13
N ASP A 494 2.84 -16.49 -11.59
CA ASP A 494 2.54 -16.33 -13.02
C ASP A 494 3.71 -15.68 -13.78
N ILE A 495 4.39 -14.70 -13.17
CA ILE A 495 5.63 -14.12 -13.73
C ILE A 495 6.71 -15.21 -13.88
N ILE A 496 6.89 -16.06 -12.88
CA ILE A 496 7.82 -17.20 -12.94
C ILE A 496 7.43 -18.14 -14.08
N THR A 497 6.15 -18.48 -14.18
CA THR A 497 5.63 -19.36 -15.25
C THR A 497 5.94 -18.78 -16.64
N THR A 498 5.70 -17.50 -16.82
CA THR A 498 6.00 -16.78 -18.06
C THR A 498 7.50 -16.79 -18.37
N PHE A 499 8.33 -16.57 -17.36
CA PHE A 499 9.79 -16.57 -17.52
C PHE A 499 10.35 -17.96 -17.86
N ILE A 500 9.89 -19.01 -17.16
CA ILE A 500 10.28 -20.39 -17.46
C ILE A 500 9.91 -20.74 -18.90
N LYS A 501 8.68 -20.44 -19.32
CA LYS A 501 8.22 -20.69 -20.70
C LYS A 501 9.09 -19.95 -21.72
N ALA A 502 9.39 -18.68 -21.46
CA ALA A 502 10.28 -17.90 -22.33
C ALA A 502 11.69 -18.52 -22.43
N LEU A 503 12.25 -19.02 -21.32
CA LEU A 503 13.52 -19.72 -21.29
C LEU A 503 13.49 -21.03 -22.11
N GLU A 504 12.43 -21.82 -21.97
CA GLU A 504 12.27 -23.08 -22.73
C GLU A 504 12.21 -22.83 -24.25
N GLU A 505 11.43 -21.82 -24.67
CA GLU A 505 11.32 -21.41 -26.08
C GLU A 505 12.63 -20.86 -26.63
N ASN A 506 13.52 -20.35 -25.79
CA ASN A 506 14.83 -19.79 -26.16
C ASN A 506 16.02 -20.71 -25.79
N ASN A 507 15.82 -22.03 -25.66
CA ASN A 507 16.86 -23.01 -25.33
C ASN A 507 17.61 -22.67 -24.03
N TYR A 508 16.93 -22.11 -23.06
CA TYR A 508 17.48 -21.67 -21.76
C TYR A 508 18.56 -20.57 -21.85
N ILE A 509 18.50 -19.74 -22.90
CA ILE A 509 19.39 -18.59 -23.10
C ILE A 509 18.62 -17.31 -22.69
N VAL A 510 19.19 -16.52 -21.78
CA VAL A 510 18.63 -15.23 -21.28
C VAL A 510 18.97 -14.13 -22.31
N ASN A 511 18.39 -14.24 -23.50
CA ASN A 511 18.52 -13.27 -24.57
C ASN A 511 17.48 -12.12 -24.44
N ASP A 512 17.48 -11.22 -25.41
CA ASP A 512 16.57 -10.07 -25.40
C ASP A 512 15.09 -10.47 -25.47
N ASP A 513 14.76 -11.56 -26.18
CA ASP A 513 13.38 -12.07 -26.24
C ASP A 513 12.87 -12.51 -24.85
N VAL A 514 13.67 -13.25 -24.10
CA VAL A 514 13.35 -13.65 -22.72
C VAL A 514 13.19 -12.43 -21.82
N ARG A 515 14.09 -11.45 -21.95
CA ARG A 515 14.03 -10.20 -21.15
C ARG A 515 12.80 -9.37 -21.48
N ASN A 516 12.45 -9.27 -22.76
CA ASN A 516 11.28 -8.51 -23.21
C ASN A 516 9.97 -9.17 -22.73
N LYS A 517 9.84 -10.50 -22.82
CA LYS A 517 8.66 -11.22 -22.31
C LYS A 517 8.46 -11.02 -20.80
N LEU A 518 9.56 -11.05 -20.04
CA LEU A 518 9.47 -10.73 -18.60
C LEU A 518 9.04 -9.29 -18.38
N LYS A 519 9.62 -8.32 -19.11
CA LYS A 519 9.27 -6.90 -19.00
C LYS A 519 7.81 -6.63 -19.38
N GLU A 520 7.32 -7.23 -20.45
CA GLU A 520 5.92 -7.12 -20.87
C GLU A 520 4.97 -7.65 -19.80
N ARG A 521 5.36 -8.70 -19.09
CA ARG A 521 4.54 -9.29 -18.04
C ARG A 521 4.53 -8.43 -16.75
N LEU A 522 5.56 -7.62 -16.52
CA LEU A 522 5.72 -6.77 -15.36
C LEU A 522 5.05 -5.38 -15.52
N ASN A 523 4.81 -4.96 -16.76
CA ASN A 523 4.09 -3.73 -17.10
C ASN A 523 2.59 -3.97 -17.16
#